data_49eea2e7efc85062905489633dae96d9
#
_entry.id   49eea2e7efc85062905489633dae96d9
#
_cell.length_a   1.000
_cell.length_b   1.000
_cell.length_c   1.000
_cell.angle_alpha   90.00
_cell.angle_beta   90.00
_cell.angle_gamma   90.00
#
_symmetry.space_group_name_H-M   'P 1'
#
loop_
_entity.id
_entity.type
_entity.pdbx_description
1 polymer ?
#
loop_
_entity_poly.entity_id
_entity_poly.type
_entity_poly.pdbx_seq_one_letter_code
_entity_poly.pdbx_strand_id
1 'polypeptide(L)'
;MIKYTKHNLNRLEDIFKELKITIRYEKGNFHSGYCIVSGKNIVIVNKFFDVEARINTLLEILEEGGINSEGLSEESRDWFNKLRKSMLHTAW
;
A
#
# COMPACT_ATOMS: atom_id res chain seq x y z
N MET A 1 -12.09 -1.92 10.66
CA MET A 1 -11.50 -2.92 9.75
C MET A 1 -11.70 -2.50 8.29
N ILE A 2 -10.66 -2.55 7.49
CA ILE A 2 -10.78 -2.22 6.07
C ILE A 2 -11.57 -3.29 5.33
N LYS A 3 -12.43 -2.86 4.42
CA LYS A 3 -13.11 -3.79 3.51
C LYS A 3 -12.21 -4.05 2.30
N TYR A 4 -12.11 -5.28 1.90
CA TYR A 4 -11.32 -5.69 0.74
C TYR A 4 -12.10 -5.45 -0.54
N THR A 5 -12.22 -4.19 -0.93
CA THR A 5 -12.94 -3.77 -2.14
C THR A 5 -11.99 -3.11 -3.12
N LYS A 6 -12.37 -3.12 -4.39
CA LYS A 6 -11.62 -2.43 -5.43
C LYS A 6 -11.52 -0.93 -5.13
N HIS A 7 -12.55 -0.35 -4.55
CA HIS A 7 -12.55 1.05 -4.15
C HIS A 7 -11.43 1.35 -3.14
N ASN A 8 -11.30 0.52 -2.11
CA ASN A 8 -10.25 0.70 -1.10
C ASN A 8 -8.86 0.40 -1.67
N LEU A 9 -8.76 -0.55 -2.58
CA LEU A 9 -7.51 -0.79 -3.29
C LEU A 9 -7.08 0.45 -4.07
N ASN A 10 -8.00 1.07 -4.80
CA ASN A 10 -7.71 2.29 -5.55
C ASN A 10 -7.27 3.43 -4.63
N ARG A 11 -7.87 3.56 -3.45
CA ARG A 11 -7.46 4.58 -2.48
C ARG A 11 -6.04 4.33 -1.96
N LEU A 12 -5.69 3.07 -1.71
CA LEU A 12 -4.31 2.72 -1.33
C LEU A 12 -3.33 3.06 -2.45
N GLU A 13 -3.69 2.74 -3.68
CA GLU A 13 -2.85 3.06 -4.83
C GLU A 13 -2.64 4.57 -4.96
N ASP A 14 -3.68 5.36 -4.70
CA ASP A 14 -3.59 6.82 -4.70
C ASP A 14 -2.63 7.32 -3.61
N ILE A 15 -2.65 6.70 -2.43
CA ILE A 15 -1.73 7.05 -1.34
C ILE A 15 -0.28 6.85 -1.79
N PHE A 16 0.03 5.71 -2.41
CA PHE A 16 1.38 5.46 -2.93
C PHE A 16 1.76 6.48 -3.98
N LYS A 17 0.83 6.84 -4.85
CA LYS A 17 1.04 7.85 -5.88
C LYS A 17 1.36 9.23 -5.27
N GLU A 18 0.63 9.63 -4.23
CA GLU A 18 0.91 10.88 -3.52
C GLU A 18 2.30 10.88 -2.88
N LEU A 19 2.75 9.71 -2.42
CA LEU A 19 4.09 9.54 -1.85
C LEU A 19 5.18 9.40 -2.92
N LYS A 20 4.81 9.51 -4.19
CA LYS A 20 5.71 9.36 -5.35
C LYS A 20 6.33 7.97 -5.42
N ILE A 21 5.55 6.97 -5.03
CA ILE A 21 5.95 5.56 -5.14
C ILE A 21 5.15 4.94 -6.29
N THR A 22 5.86 4.35 -7.23
CA THR A 22 5.24 3.67 -8.37
C THR A 22 4.87 2.25 -7.99
N ILE A 23 3.63 1.85 -8.25
CA ILE A 23 3.20 0.47 -8.07
C ILE A 23 3.21 -0.22 -9.43
N ARG A 24 3.87 -1.37 -9.51
CA ARG A 24 3.91 -2.19 -10.72
C ARG A 24 3.33 -3.56 -10.41
N TYR A 25 2.42 -4.00 -11.27
CA TYR A 25 1.84 -5.35 -11.18
C TYR A 25 2.54 -6.21 -12.22
N GLU A 26 3.30 -7.20 -11.75
CA GLU A 26 4.14 -8.03 -12.61
C GLU A 26 3.83 -9.51 -12.43
N LYS A 27 3.96 -10.29 -13.50
CA LYS A 27 3.85 -11.74 -13.45
C LYS A 27 5.15 -12.35 -12.95
N GLY A 28 5.06 -13.44 -12.20
CA GLY A 28 6.23 -14.20 -11.84
C GLY A 28 6.13 -14.88 -10.48
N ASN A 29 7.12 -15.73 -10.21
CA ASN A 29 7.27 -16.39 -8.92
C ASN A 29 8.22 -15.56 -8.06
N PHE A 30 7.75 -14.44 -7.56
CA PHE A 30 8.55 -13.57 -6.72
C PHE A 30 7.70 -13.07 -5.54
N HIS A 31 8.37 -12.66 -4.50
CA HIS A 31 7.70 -12.00 -3.38
C HIS A 31 7.50 -10.53 -3.73
N SER A 32 6.29 -10.03 -3.49
CA SER A 32 6.01 -8.61 -3.63
C SER A 32 6.86 -7.83 -2.64
N GLY A 33 7.31 -6.66 -3.05
CA GLY A 33 8.19 -5.89 -2.19
C GLY A 33 8.44 -4.48 -2.68
N TYR A 34 9.10 -3.73 -1.81
CA TYR A 34 9.49 -2.36 -2.05
C TYR A 34 10.97 -2.32 -2.46
N CYS A 35 11.28 -1.56 -3.51
CA CYS A 35 12.66 -1.41 -3.94
C CYS A 35 12.92 0.00 -4.47
N ILE A 36 14.20 0.37 -4.52
CA ILE A 36 14.62 1.63 -5.08
C ILE A 36 15.46 1.31 -6.32
N VAL A 37 15.00 1.78 -7.48
CA VAL A 37 15.67 1.55 -8.76
C VAL A 37 15.98 2.90 -9.41
N SER A 38 17.24 3.18 -9.64
CA SER A 38 17.69 4.44 -10.25
C SER A 38 17.12 5.67 -9.55
N GLY A 39 17.07 5.64 -8.20
CA GLY A 39 16.55 6.72 -7.39
C GLY A 39 15.04 6.83 -7.34
N LYS A 40 14.33 5.89 -7.95
CA LYS A 40 12.88 5.85 -7.92
C LYS A 40 12.39 4.77 -6.96
N ASN A 41 11.38 5.11 -6.18
CA ASN A 41 10.74 4.17 -5.26
C ASN A 41 9.70 3.37 -6.02
N ILE A 42 9.83 2.07 -6.03
CA ILE A 42 8.94 1.18 -6.77
C ILE A 42 8.47 0.06 -5.86
N VAL A 43 7.18 -0.20 -5.90
CA VAL A 43 6.56 -1.35 -5.25
C VAL A 43 6.13 -2.33 -6.33
N ILE A 44 6.58 -3.57 -6.22
CA ILE A 44 6.22 -4.62 -7.16
C ILE A 44 5.24 -5.57 -6.49
N VAL A 45 4.09 -5.76 -7.10
CA VAL A 45 3.02 -6.61 -6.59
C VAL A 45 2.73 -7.69 -7.62
N ASN A 46 2.54 -8.92 -7.18
CA ASN A 46 2.22 -10.03 -8.07
C ASN A 46 0.87 -9.77 -8.76
N LYS A 47 0.88 -9.78 -10.09
CA LYS A 47 -0.31 -9.52 -10.90
C LYS A 47 -1.44 -10.52 -10.65
N PHE A 48 -1.11 -11.73 -10.23
CA PHE A 48 -2.11 -12.76 -9.98
C PHE A 48 -2.79 -12.66 -8.61
N PHE A 49 -2.36 -11.74 -7.76
CA PHE A 49 -3.03 -11.50 -6.47
C PHE A 49 -4.44 -10.95 -6.71
N ASP A 50 -5.40 -11.44 -5.92
CA ASP A 50 -6.73 -10.85 -5.88
C ASP A 50 -6.74 -9.53 -5.10
N VAL A 51 -7.91 -8.91 -4.98
CA VAL A 51 -8.04 -7.61 -4.31
C VAL A 51 -7.58 -7.69 -2.86
N GLU A 52 -7.98 -8.72 -2.14
CA GLU A 52 -7.60 -8.90 -0.73
C GLU A 52 -6.08 -9.01 -0.57
N ALA A 53 -5.45 -9.85 -1.38
CA ALA A 53 -4.01 -10.04 -1.32
C ALA A 53 -3.25 -8.77 -1.69
N ARG A 54 -3.74 -8.03 -2.67
CA ARG A 54 -3.13 -6.75 -3.08
C ARG A 54 -3.21 -5.73 -1.95
N ILE A 55 -4.38 -5.59 -1.32
CA ILE A 55 -4.56 -4.66 -0.21
C ILE A 55 -3.63 -5.02 0.95
N ASN A 56 -3.61 -6.29 1.34
CA ASN A 56 -2.74 -6.74 2.43
C ASN A 56 -1.27 -6.49 2.13
N THR A 57 -0.84 -6.74 0.90
CA THR A 57 0.54 -6.49 0.48
C THR A 57 0.91 -5.01 0.59
N LEU A 58 0.04 -4.13 0.10
CA LEU A 58 0.29 -2.68 0.14
C LEU A 58 0.29 -2.17 1.58
N LEU A 59 -0.59 -2.68 2.43
CA LEU A 59 -0.62 -2.30 3.85
C LEU A 59 0.65 -2.74 4.58
N GLU A 60 1.13 -3.94 4.33
CA GLU A 60 2.39 -4.42 4.91
C GLU A 60 3.56 -3.53 4.51
N ILE A 61 3.62 -3.15 3.26
CA ILE A 61 4.69 -2.29 2.76
C ILE A 61 4.65 -0.91 3.44
N LEU A 62 3.46 -0.34 3.62
CA LEU A 62 3.30 0.94 4.33
C LEU A 62 3.75 0.84 5.78
N GLU A 63 3.44 -0.27 6.45
CA GLU A 63 3.79 -0.46 7.86
C GLU A 63 5.29 -0.76 8.04
N GLU A 64 5.85 -1.65 7.24
CA GLU A 64 7.21 -2.14 7.41
C GLU A 64 8.25 -1.30 6.69
N GLY A 65 7.85 -0.58 5.65
CA GLY A 65 8.77 0.17 4.81
C GLY A 65 9.29 1.47 5.40
N GLY A 66 8.83 1.86 6.59
CA GLY A 66 9.23 3.13 7.20
C GLY A 66 8.80 4.33 6.37
N ILE A 67 7.72 4.19 5.61
CA ILE A 67 7.26 5.23 4.70
C ILE A 67 6.67 6.40 5.48
N ASN A 68 7.17 7.59 5.18
CA ASN A 68 6.76 8.81 5.85
C ASN A 68 5.44 9.34 5.25
N SER A 69 4.43 9.48 6.08
CA SER A 69 3.11 9.97 5.67
C SER A 69 3.04 11.49 5.48
N GLU A 70 4.12 12.22 5.73
CA GLU A 70 4.12 13.69 5.61
C GLU A 70 3.83 14.19 4.19
N GLY A 71 4.12 13.38 3.17
CA GLY A 71 3.83 13.74 1.79
C GLY A 71 2.38 13.58 1.38
N LEU A 72 1.52 13.09 2.27
CA LEU A 72 0.12 12.87 1.96
C LEU A 72 -0.72 14.15 2.11
N SER A 73 -1.77 14.25 1.29
CA SER A 73 -2.79 15.27 1.50
C SER A 73 -3.48 15.05 2.85
N GLU A 74 -4.14 16.08 3.37
CA GLU A 74 -4.83 15.97 4.64
C GLU A 74 -5.89 14.87 4.62
N GLU A 75 -6.65 14.78 3.55
CA GLU A 75 -7.68 13.76 3.37
C GLU A 75 -7.08 12.34 3.37
N SER A 76 -6.03 12.13 2.61
CA SER A 76 -5.36 10.82 2.54
C SER A 76 -4.72 10.46 3.87
N ARG A 77 -4.14 11.43 4.56
CA ARG A 77 -3.53 11.22 5.87
C ARG A 77 -4.58 10.79 6.90
N ASP A 78 -5.72 11.45 6.92
CA ASP A 78 -6.81 11.10 7.83
C ASP A 78 -7.31 9.67 7.56
N TRP A 79 -7.50 9.33 6.30
CA TRP A 79 -7.94 8.00 5.93
C TRP A 79 -6.91 6.93 6.33
N PHE A 80 -5.63 7.21 6.09
CA PHE A 80 -4.54 6.31 6.45
C PHE A 80 -4.45 6.12 7.97
N ASN A 81 -4.59 7.19 8.75
CA ASN A 81 -4.56 7.10 10.21
C ASN A 81 -5.72 6.28 10.75
N LYS A 82 -6.92 6.44 10.19
CA LYS A 82 -8.07 5.62 10.56
C LYS A 82 -7.84 4.15 10.24
N LEU A 83 -7.25 3.88 9.09
CA LEU A 83 -6.91 2.53 8.66
C LEU A 83 -5.91 1.88 9.61
N ARG A 84 -4.87 2.60 10.00
CA ARG A 84 -3.87 2.10 10.93
C ARG A 84 -4.46 1.75 12.29
N LYS A 85 -5.35 2.59 12.80
CA LYS A 85 -6.05 2.30 14.06
C LYS A 85 -6.88 1.04 13.95
N SER A 86 -7.56 0.87 12.83
CA SER A 86 -8.36 -0.32 12.57
C SER A 86 -7.50 -1.58 12.55
N MET A 87 -6.33 -1.51 11.92
CA MET A 87 -5.39 -2.63 11.87
C MET A 87 -4.84 -2.99 13.25
N LEU A 88 -4.51 -2.00 14.06
CA LEU A 88 -4.03 -2.23 15.40
C LEU A 88 -5.08 -2.93 16.27
N HIS A 89 -6.36 -2.61 16.07
CA HIS A 89 -7.46 -3.25 16.77
C HIS A 89 -7.67 -4.69 16.30
N THR A 90 -7.48 -4.97 15.02
CA THR A 90 -7.70 -6.31 14.46
C THR A 90 -6.53 -7.26 14.67
N ALA A 91 -5.38 -6.77 15.08
CA ALA A 91 -4.21 -7.61 15.37
C ALA A 91 -4.37 -8.44 16.66
N TRP A 92 -5.40 -8.18 17.41
CA TRP A 92 -5.70 -8.84 18.68
C TRP A 92 -7.06 -9.51 18.64
#